data_0ebb7a8b665b4f4250382ba5b87acae9
#
_entry.id   0ebb7a8b665b4f4250382ba5b87acae9
#
_cell.length_a   1.000
_cell.length_b   1.000
_cell.length_c   1.000
_cell.angle_alpha   90.00
_cell.angle_beta   90.00
_cell.angle_gamma   90.00
#
_symmetry.space_group_name_H-M   'P 1'
#
loop_
_entity.id
_entity.type
_entity.pdbx_description
1 polymer ?
#
loop_
_entity_poly.entity_id
_entity_poly.type
_entity_poly.pdbx_seq_one_letter_code
_entity_poly.pdbx_strand_id
1 'polypeptide(L)'
;MFFVEKKITTIRITDSEIAELKQSQERGVAVRIIHGKRIGSAKTTNFENNIVEKALQSTSLVKPKGFWKSLPPSTRFSKIEKTFDKKLAEISGIEASDIAQEMINATRQQKITTISGSLNIVSENIEIANNNGLNCTDKATYIAGNINADSDYGIIPVSGVGAVSSRTANNFSAETVGKDAAEMCINSINPESCQSETHSIIFEPYAIGEMLAFVFSSNFNLKTYSEKRSCFVDKMGKNIATENFNLIDDPHHPEGIGSKPFDDEGVPTLPRHLIKSGIFTNTFSDSFYAFKERMESTGNASRLGSPMGRNPQPVPFPLPHNLRIDGNGETKEEIIKNTKKGILVGRLWYTYPVNPERGDFSCTARSGIRIIENGIVKKPGKSVRIVHNLPILLQNISAIGNDTKNVLQWNSLPCITPSIKVDGVKVVPI
;
A
#
# COMPACT_ATOMS: atom_id res chain seq x y z
N MET A 1 5.80 24.46 9.04
CA MET A 1 4.72 24.01 9.95
C MET A 1 3.83 23.06 9.16
N PHE A 2 3.40 21.98 9.77
CA PHE A 2 2.45 21.02 9.22
C PHE A 2 1.31 20.85 10.24
N PHE A 3 0.10 21.09 9.82
CA PHE A 3 -1.11 20.88 10.61
C PHE A 3 -1.94 19.77 10.00
N VAL A 4 -2.53 18.94 10.84
CA VAL A 4 -3.50 17.93 10.45
C VAL A 4 -4.64 17.85 11.45
N GLU A 5 -5.85 17.76 10.94
CA GLU A 5 -7.04 17.41 11.68
C GLU A 5 -7.72 16.24 11.00
N LYS A 6 -8.02 15.18 11.76
CA LYS A 6 -8.66 13.97 11.28
C LYS A 6 -9.90 13.63 12.07
N LYS A 7 -10.95 13.20 11.39
CA LYS A 7 -12.09 12.47 11.97
C LYS A 7 -11.97 11.01 11.53
N ILE A 8 -12.01 10.10 12.49
CA ILE A 8 -11.81 8.66 12.28
C ILE A 8 -13.04 7.93 12.80
N THR A 9 -13.63 7.09 11.96
CA THR A 9 -14.63 6.10 12.36
C THR A 9 -14.06 4.71 12.11
N THR A 10 -13.93 3.90 13.15
CA THR A 10 -13.46 2.51 13.08
C THR A 10 -14.56 1.60 13.62
N ILE A 11 -14.89 0.58 12.84
CA ILE A 11 -15.76 -0.51 13.25
C ILE A 11 -14.94 -1.80 13.26
N ARG A 12 -15.00 -2.53 14.35
CA ARG A 12 -14.41 -3.86 14.48
C ARG A 12 -15.51 -4.91 14.43
N ILE A 13 -15.28 -5.92 13.60
CA ILE A 13 -16.14 -7.07 13.41
C ILE A 13 -15.44 -8.27 14.04
N THR A 14 -16.13 -8.99 14.92
CA THR A 14 -15.64 -10.20 15.60
C THR A 14 -16.83 -11.15 15.78
N ASP A 15 -16.61 -12.43 15.62
CA ASP A 15 -17.64 -13.48 15.81
C ASP A 15 -18.92 -13.21 15.00
N SER A 16 -18.76 -12.71 13.77
CA SER A 16 -19.85 -12.43 12.83
C SER A 16 -20.79 -11.28 13.24
N GLU A 17 -20.34 -10.42 14.15
CA GLU A 17 -21.09 -9.26 14.65
C GLU A 17 -20.21 -8.01 14.76
N ILE A 18 -20.84 -6.83 14.82
CA ILE A 18 -20.16 -5.58 15.12
C ILE A 18 -19.83 -5.57 16.62
N ALA A 19 -18.55 -5.76 16.95
CA ALA A 19 -18.08 -5.79 18.34
C ALA A 19 -17.79 -4.40 18.89
N GLU A 20 -17.40 -3.44 18.07
CA GLU A 20 -17.04 -2.08 18.51
C GLU A 20 -17.24 -1.07 17.38
N LEU A 21 -17.81 0.08 17.74
CA LEU A 21 -17.78 1.29 16.94
C LEU A 21 -17.06 2.39 17.72
N LYS A 22 -16.00 2.94 17.14
CA LYS A 22 -15.23 4.03 17.73
C LYS A 22 -15.19 5.22 16.78
N GLN A 23 -15.58 6.38 17.27
CA GLN A 23 -15.36 7.65 16.57
C GLN A 23 -14.38 8.51 17.36
N SER A 24 -13.41 9.08 16.69
CA SER A 24 -12.43 9.97 17.30
C SER A 24 -12.10 11.13 16.36
N GLN A 25 -11.72 12.25 16.97
CA GLN A 25 -11.17 13.39 16.28
C GLN A 25 -9.75 13.61 16.80
N GLU A 26 -8.80 13.66 15.89
CA GLU A 26 -7.39 13.89 16.17
C GLU A 26 -6.94 15.17 15.47
N ARG A 27 -6.17 15.98 16.17
CA ARG A 27 -5.54 17.15 15.57
C ARG A 27 -4.13 17.33 16.13
N GLY A 28 -3.27 17.90 15.30
CA GLY A 28 -1.91 18.15 15.76
C GLY A 28 -1.11 19.04 14.81
N VAL A 29 -0.08 19.61 15.37
CA VAL A 29 0.88 20.44 14.65
C VAL A 29 2.27 19.83 14.78
N ALA A 30 3.00 19.80 13.68
CA ALA A 30 4.43 19.53 13.66
C ALA A 30 5.19 20.74 13.11
N VAL A 31 6.26 21.11 13.78
CA VAL A 31 7.13 22.22 13.37
C VAL A 31 8.53 21.66 13.09
N ARG A 32 9.10 22.06 11.96
CA ARG A 32 10.50 21.80 11.61
C ARG A 32 11.21 23.12 11.39
N ILE A 33 12.35 23.29 12.04
CA ILE A 33 13.20 24.47 11.97
C ILE A 33 14.58 24.07 11.45
N ILE A 34 15.08 24.87 10.52
CA ILE A 34 16.45 24.75 10.04
C ILE A 34 17.23 25.99 10.48
N HIS A 35 18.12 25.84 11.45
CA HIS A 35 18.96 26.91 11.98
C HIS A 35 20.44 26.50 11.92
N GLY A 36 21.27 27.29 11.25
CA GLY A 36 22.70 26.94 11.07
C GLY A 36 22.90 25.56 10.43
N LYS A 37 22.08 25.19 9.43
CA LYS A 37 22.07 23.85 8.80
C LYS A 37 21.71 22.69 9.77
N ARG A 38 21.23 22.98 10.96
CA ARG A 38 20.74 22.00 11.93
C ARG A 38 19.24 21.90 11.83
N ILE A 39 18.71 20.69 11.76
CA ILE A 39 17.29 20.43 11.58
C ILE A 39 16.70 20.04 12.94
N GLY A 40 15.97 20.93 13.56
CA GLY A 40 15.22 20.69 14.77
C GLY A 40 13.73 20.50 14.48
N SER A 41 13.03 19.79 15.35
CA SER A 41 11.60 19.55 15.16
C SER A 41 10.88 19.31 16.49
N ALA A 42 9.61 19.65 16.52
CA ALA A 42 8.71 19.37 17.63
C ALA A 42 7.30 19.07 17.11
N LYS A 43 6.50 18.39 17.91
CA LYS A 43 5.06 18.19 17.64
C LYS A 43 4.23 18.41 18.91
N THR A 44 2.97 18.80 18.71
CA THR A 44 1.99 18.91 19.80
C THR A 44 0.59 18.60 19.30
N THR A 45 -0.25 18.12 20.19
CA THR A 45 -1.70 18.00 20.00
C THR A 45 -2.49 19.07 20.78
N ASN A 46 -1.83 19.83 21.64
CA ASN A 46 -2.44 20.81 22.56
C ASN A 46 -2.30 22.27 22.13
N PHE A 47 -1.83 22.57 20.92
CA PHE A 47 -1.68 23.93 20.39
C PHE A 47 -0.99 24.93 21.35
N GLU A 48 0.01 24.48 22.08
CA GLU A 48 0.80 25.31 22.98
C GLU A 48 1.64 26.34 22.21
N ASN A 49 1.74 27.55 22.72
CA ASN A 49 2.46 28.67 22.10
C ASN A 49 3.98 28.45 21.99
N ASN A 50 4.53 27.45 22.67
CA ASN A 50 5.99 27.22 22.76
C ASN A 50 6.55 26.16 21.81
N ILE A 51 5.75 25.61 20.87
CA ILE A 51 6.19 24.53 19.95
C ILE A 51 7.37 24.98 19.06
N VAL A 52 7.40 26.26 18.64
CA VAL A 52 8.48 26.82 17.83
C VAL A 52 9.77 26.88 18.62
N GLU A 53 9.71 27.28 19.87
CA GLU A 53 10.88 27.33 20.80
C GLU A 53 11.42 25.91 21.05
N LYS A 54 10.54 24.95 21.32
CA LYS A 54 10.94 23.53 21.48
C LYS A 54 11.62 22.99 20.22
N ALA A 55 11.10 23.30 19.05
CA ALA A 55 11.71 22.91 17.77
C ALA A 55 13.10 23.60 17.59
N LEU A 56 13.21 24.88 17.97
CA LEU A 56 14.47 25.63 17.88
C LEU A 56 15.51 25.05 18.87
N GLN A 57 15.14 24.81 20.12
CA GLN A 57 16.02 24.17 21.12
C GLN A 57 16.55 22.81 20.64
N SER A 58 15.70 22.00 19.98
CA SER A 58 16.12 20.71 19.46
C SER A 58 17.21 20.79 18.37
N THR A 59 17.40 21.97 17.73
CA THR A 59 18.50 22.16 16.77
C THR A 59 19.88 22.06 17.43
N SER A 60 20.00 22.44 18.71
CA SER A 60 21.26 22.37 19.45
C SER A 60 21.76 20.93 19.67
N LEU A 61 20.84 19.96 19.64
CA LEU A 61 21.12 18.55 19.89
C LEU A 61 21.61 17.78 18.66
N VAL A 62 21.57 18.40 17.48
CA VAL A 62 21.88 17.71 16.21
C VAL A 62 23.06 18.35 15.49
N LYS A 63 23.81 17.52 14.73
CA LYS A 63 24.91 18.02 13.90
C LYS A 63 24.38 18.78 12.67
N PRO A 64 25.09 19.83 12.20
CA PRO A 64 24.74 20.51 10.96
C PRO A 64 24.69 19.56 9.75
N LYS A 65 23.72 19.77 8.88
CA LYS A 65 23.58 19.06 7.60
C LYS A 65 23.97 20.00 6.46
N GLY A 66 25.28 20.07 6.18
CA GLY A 66 25.86 21.01 5.21
C GLY A 66 25.20 20.95 3.83
N PHE A 67 24.65 19.79 3.45
CA PHE A 67 23.94 19.56 2.21
C PHE A 67 22.53 20.18 2.15
N TRP A 68 21.94 20.55 3.31
CA TRP A 68 20.58 21.09 3.31
C TRP A 68 20.50 22.41 2.54
N LYS A 69 19.58 22.49 1.56
CA LYS A 69 19.35 23.69 0.73
C LYS A 69 18.36 24.63 1.41
N SER A 70 17.06 24.38 1.26
CA SER A 70 15.98 25.22 1.79
C SER A 70 14.69 24.41 1.93
N LEU A 71 13.68 25.00 2.58
CA LEU A 71 12.29 24.53 2.48
C LEU A 71 11.73 24.92 1.11
N PRO A 72 10.71 24.18 0.59
CA PRO A 72 10.13 24.47 -0.71
C PRO A 72 9.51 25.89 -0.75
N PRO A 73 9.62 26.60 -1.87
CA PRO A 73 8.95 27.89 -2.07
C PRO A 73 7.46 27.70 -2.38
N SER A 74 6.72 28.80 -2.42
CA SER A 74 5.37 28.83 -2.97
C SER A 74 5.36 28.38 -4.43
N THR A 75 4.43 27.52 -4.79
CA THR A 75 4.28 26.98 -6.13
C THR A 75 2.82 26.62 -6.43
N ARG A 76 2.52 26.33 -7.68
CA ARG A 76 1.20 25.83 -8.09
C ARG A 76 1.16 24.32 -7.99
N PHE A 77 0.01 23.79 -7.61
CA PHE A 77 -0.24 22.36 -7.49
C PHE A 77 -1.28 21.91 -8.52
N SER A 78 -1.14 20.70 -9.01
CA SER A 78 -2.16 20.05 -9.84
C SER A 78 -3.41 19.78 -9.00
N LYS A 79 -4.58 19.99 -9.59
CA LYS A 79 -5.84 19.55 -8.98
C LYS A 79 -5.98 18.04 -9.21
N ILE A 80 -6.16 17.29 -8.14
CA ILE A 80 -6.47 15.86 -8.23
C ILE A 80 -7.95 15.67 -7.94
N GLU A 81 -8.63 14.94 -8.79
CA GLU A 81 -10.07 14.68 -8.65
C GLU A 81 -10.33 13.45 -7.77
N LYS A 82 -11.54 13.38 -7.21
CA LYS A 82 -12.05 12.23 -6.43
C LYS A 82 -11.20 11.88 -5.19
N THR A 83 -10.51 12.87 -4.60
CA THR A 83 -9.73 12.68 -3.35
C THR A 83 -10.51 13.05 -2.09
N PHE A 84 -11.66 13.72 -2.24
CA PHE A 84 -12.53 14.12 -1.14
C PHE A 84 -13.99 13.86 -1.48
N ASP A 85 -14.71 13.22 -0.55
CA ASP A 85 -16.15 12.96 -0.61
C ASP A 85 -16.82 13.48 0.65
N LYS A 86 -17.75 14.43 0.46
CA LYS A 86 -18.50 15.05 1.56
C LYS A 86 -19.34 14.01 2.34
N LYS A 87 -19.90 13.00 1.66
CA LYS A 87 -20.66 11.94 2.33
C LYS A 87 -19.81 11.17 3.33
N LEU A 88 -18.59 10.78 2.96
CA LEU A 88 -17.66 10.12 3.87
C LEU A 88 -17.19 11.05 5.01
N ALA A 89 -16.97 12.33 4.71
CA ALA A 89 -16.51 13.29 5.73
C ALA A 89 -17.57 13.56 6.81
N GLU A 90 -18.85 13.46 6.46
CA GLU A 90 -20.00 13.73 7.34
C GLU A 90 -20.71 12.45 7.84
N ILE A 91 -20.20 11.26 7.50
CA ILE A 91 -20.85 9.98 7.82
C ILE A 91 -21.10 9.83 9.31
N SER A 92 -22.31 9.41 9.64
CA SER A 92 -22.72 9.09 11.02
C SER A 92 -22.23 7.69 11.44
N GLY A 93 -22.22 7.44 12.75
CA GLY A 93 -21.93 6.09 13.28
C GLY A 93 -22.95 5.04 12.81
N ILE A 94 -24.22 5.43 12.64
CA ILE A 94 -25.28 4.54 12.17
C ILE A 94 -25.00 4.14 10.73
N GLU A 95 -24.82 5.10 9.81
CA GLU A 95 -24.51 4.82 8.42
C GLU A 95 -23.24 3.96 8.24
N ALA A 96 -22.20 4.22 9.06
CA ALA A 96 -21.00 3.40 9.04
C ALA A 96 -21.30 1.96 9.53
N SER A 97 -22.16 1.79 10.53
CA SER A 97 -22.59 0.47 11.01
C SER A 97 -23.40 -0.28 9.97
N ASP A 98 -24.26 0.41 9.21
CA ASP A 98 -25.02 -0.18 8.11
C ASP A 98 -24.10 -0.75 7.03
N ILE A 99 -23.04 -0.01 6.66
CA ILE A 99 -22.01 -0.48 5.72
C ILE A 99 -21.31 -1.74 6.26
N ALA A 100 -20.90 -1.73 7.53
CA ALA A 100 -20.26 -2.89 8.15
C ALA A 100 -21.20 -4.10 8.23
N GLN A 101 -22.48 -3.87 8.53
CA GLN A 101 -23.50 -4.92 8.53
C GLN A 101 -23.73 -5.51 7.14
N GLU A 102 -23.70 -4.69 6.10
CA GLU A 102 -23.78 -5.14 4.71
C GLU A 102 -22.58 -6.03 4.36
N MET A 103 -21.34 -5.66 4.78
CA MET A 103 -20.16 -6.50 4.60
C MET A 103 -20.36 -7.87 5.26
N ILE A 104 -20.86 -7.92 6.50
CA ILE A 104 -21.14 -9.16 7.22
C ILE A 104 -22.19 -9.99 6.49
N ASN A 105 -23.30 -9.36 6.10
CA ASN A 105 -24.41 -10.04 5.43
C ASN A 105 -23.98 -10.65 4.09
N ALA A 106 -23.19 -9.92 3.31
CA ALA A 106 -22.65 -10.40 2.04
C ALA A 106 -21.67 -11.59 2.20
N THR A 107 -21.05 -11.73 3.39
CA THR A 107 -20.15 -12.84 3.70
C THR A 107 -20.90 -14.08 4.17
N ARG A 108 -22.09 -13.91 4.76
CA ARG A 108 -22.86 -15.02 5.34
C ARG A 108 -23.28 -16.04 4.29
N GLN A 109 -22.72 -17.24 4.38
CA GLN A 109 -23.08 -18.40 3.55
C GLN A 109 -23.00 -19.68 4.40
N GLN A 110 -23.67 -20.74 3.97
CA GLN A 110 -23.82 -21.98 4.74
C GLN A 110 -22.50 -22.59 5.25
N LYS A 111 -21.40 -22.40 4.51
CA LYS A 111 -20.08 -22.97 4.86
C LYS A 111 -19.15 -22.00 5.57
N ILE A 112 -19.59 -20.80 5.89
CA ILE A 112 -18.82 -19.83 6.66
C ILE A 112 -19.20 -19.96 8.13
N THR A 113 -18.21 -20.24 8.98
CA THR A 113 -18.42 -20.44 10.42
C THR A 113 -18.20 -19.18 11.24
N THR A 114 -17.22 -18.37 10.87
CA THR A 114 -16.88 -17.13 11.60
C THR A 114 -16.50 -16.03 10.63
N ILE A 115 -16.90 -14.81 10.95
CA ILE A 115 -16.58 -13.60 10.20
C ILE A 115 -15.89 -12.62 11.15
N SER A 116 -14.71 -12.14 10.75
CA SER A 116 -14.00 -11.08 11.46
C SER A 116 -13.51 -10.01 10.48
N GLY A 117 -13.25 -8.81 10.97
CA GLY A 117 -12.78 -7.76 10.08
C GLY A 117 -12.86 -6.37 10.65
N SER A 118 -12.75 -5.38 9.77
CA SER A 118 -12.89 -3.98 10.15
C SER A 118 -13.37 -3.12 8.99
N LEU A 119 -14.03 -2.01 9.35
CA LEU A 119 -14.31 -0.89 8.47
C LEU A 119 -13.65 0.35 9.07
N ASN A 120 -12.85 1.06 8.29
CA ASN A 120 -12.23 2.31 8.68
C ASN A 120 -12.65 3.42 7.70
N ILE A 121 -13.14 4.53 8.24
CA ILE A 121 -13.49 5.72 7.48
C ILE A 121 -12.73 6.88 8.08
N VAL A 122 -11.98 7.61 7.25
CA VAL A 122 -11.17 8.75 7.69
C VAL A 122 -11.46 9.95 6.79
N SER A 123 -11.63 11.10 7.42
CA SER A 123 -11.61 12.39 6.75
C SER A 123 -10.52 13.25 7.37
N GLU A 124 -9.72 13.93 6.55
CA GLU A 124 -8.63 14.78 7.04
C GLU A 124 -8.59 16.13 6.34
N ASN A 125 -8.14 17.14 7.09
CA ASN A 125 -7.76 18.45 6.60
C ASN A 125 -6.29 18.68 6.91
N ILE A 126 -5.54 19.12 5.91
CA ILE A 126 -4.08 19.33 5.99
C ILE A 126 -3.77 20.78 5.64
N GLU A 127 -2.83 21.37 6.39
CA GLU A 127 -2.25 22.67 6.05
C GLU A 127 -0.73 22.60 6.23
N ILE A 128 0.01 23.10 5.24
CA ILE A 128 1.47 23.22 5.28
C ILE A 128 1.83 24.68 4.98
N ALA A 129 2.58 25.30 5.88
CA ALA A 129 3.09 26.64 5.70
C ALA A 129 4.57 26.73 6.09
N ASN A 130 5.33 27.61 5.41
CA ASN A 130 6.71 27.90 5.77
C ASN A 130 7.09 29.36 5.51
N ASN A 131 8.28 29.76 5.95
CA ASN A 131 8.79 31.14 5.81
C ASN A 131 9.28 31.49 4.40
N ASN A 132 9.24 30.57 3.43
CA ASN A 132 9.53 30.83 2.02
C ASN A 132 8.26 31.17 1.21
N GLY A 133 7.17 31.51 1.91
CA GLY A 133 5.90 31.90 1.30
C GLY A 133 4.99 30.72 0.90
N LEU A 134 5.38 29.48 1.17
CA LEU A 134 4.49 28.34 0.97
C LEU A 134 3.33 28.41 1.97
N ASN A 135 2.12 28.32 1.44
CA ASN A 135 0.89 28.03 2.19
C ASN A 135 -0.02 27.20 1.30
N CYS A 136 -0.24 25.94 1.66
CA CYS A 136 -1.06 25.02 0.90
C CYS A 136 -1.94 24.16 1.82
N THR A 137 -3.13 23.84 1.32
CA THR A 137 -4.13 23.06 2.03
C THR A 137 -4.61 21.90 1.16
N ASP A 138 -4.98 20.81 1.80
CA ASP A 138 -5.57 19.64 1.15
C ASP A 138 -6.65 19.04 2.04
N LYS A 139 -7.68 18.45 1.41
CA LYS A 139 -8.72 17.67 2.07
C LYS A 139 -8.80 16.29 1.45
N ALA A 140 -8.91 15.29 2.31
CA ALA A 140 -8.94 13.93 1.85
C ALA A 140 -9.96 13.09 2.63
N THR A 141 -10.55 12.12 1.95
CA THR A 141 -11.39 11.09 2.57
C THR A 141 -10.91 9.71 2.17
N TYR A 142 -11.15 8.75 3.03
CA TYR A 142 -10.77 7.36 2.86
C TYR A 142 -11.84 6.45 3.45
N ILE A 143 -12.14 5.36 2.77
CA ILE A 143 -12.90 4.23 3.30
C ILE A 143 -12.16 2.95 2.96
N ALA A 144 -11.95 2.08 3.93
CA ALA A 144 -11.36 0.77 3.73
C ALA A 144 -12.06 -0.26 4.59
N GLY A 145 -12.61 -1.27 3.96
CA GLY A 145 -13.23 -2.43 4.58
C GLY A 145 -12.45 -3.69 4.28
N ASN A 146 -12.32 -4.55 5.28
CA ASN A 146 -11.80 -5.88 5.11
C ASN A 146 -12.61 -6.89 5.92
N ILE A 147 -12.79 -8.07 5.36
CA ILE A 147 -13.38 -9.24 6.01
C ILE A 147 -12.41 -10.41 5.88
N ASN A 148 -12.28 -11.15 6.95
CA ASN A 148 -11.74 -12.49 6.98
C ASN A 148 -12.91 -13.45 7.27
N ALA A 149 -13.19 -14.34 6.34
CA ALA A 149 -14.19 -15.39 6.46
C ALA A 149 -13.48 -16.69 6.80
N ASP A 150 -13.90 -17.37 7.85
CA ASP A 150 -13.33 -18.65 8.28
C ASP A 150 -14.35 -19.78 8.09
N SER A 151 -13.86 -20.99 7.80
CA SER A 151 -14.65 -22.20 7.64
C SER A 151 -13.96 -23.39 8.29
N ASP A 152 -14.71 -24.08 9.15
CA ASP A 152 -14.33 -25.36 9.74
C ASP A 152 -14.90 -26.56 8.96
N TYR A 153 -15.54 -26.30 7.82
CA TYR A 153 -16.02 -27.33 6.94
C TYR A 153 -14.86 -27.98 6.18
N GLY A 154 -14.77 -29.31 6.23
CA GLY A 154 -13.74 -30.07 5.55
C GLY A 154 -12.68 -30.65 6.49
N ILE A 155 -11.54 -31.07 5.92
CA ILE A 155 -10.50 -31.81 6.66
C ILE A 155 -9.61 -30.89 7.54
N ILE A 156 -9.51 -29.63 7.23
CA ILE A 156 -8.79 -28.60 8.01
C ILE A 156 -9.53 -27.26 7.93
N PRO A 157 -9.40 -26.40 8.94
CA PRO A 157 -9.90 -25.03 8.86
C PRO A 157 -9.25 -24.25 7.71
N VAL A 158 -10.04 -23.44 7.02
CA VAL A 158 -9.60 -22.59 5.92
C VAL A 158 -10.13 -21.18 6.09
N SER A 159 -9.52 -20.22 5.42
CA SER A 159 -9.97 -18.83 5.45
C SER A 159 -9.91 -18.16 4.08
N GLY A 160 -10.75 -17.14 3.90
CA GLY A 160 -10.73 -16.26 2.76
C GLY A 160 -10.75 -14.79 3.20
N VAL A 161 -10.27 -13.92 2.34
CA VAL A 161 -10.19 -12.47 2.60
C VAL A 161 -10.80 -11.70 1.46
N GLY A 162 -11.64 -10.73 1.79
CA GLY A 162 -12.10 -9.70 0.89
C GLY A 162 -11.72 -8.33 1.42
N ALA A 163 -11.28 -7.44 0.56
CA ALA A 163 -10.91 -6.09 0.92
C ALA A 163 -11.16 -5.11 -0.22
N VAL A 164 -11.74 -3.97 0.11
CA VAL A 164 -11.93 -2.84 -0.81
C VAL A 164 -11.49 -1.57 -0.10
N SER A 165 -10.78 -0.70 -0.81
CA SER A 165 -10.43 0.64 -0.34
C SER A 165 -10.76 1.68 -1.41
N SER A 166 -11.26 2.83 -0.99
CA SER A 166 -11.65 3.91 -1.88
C SER A 166 -11.48 5.29 -1.21
N ARG A 167 -11.54 6.33 -2.05
CA ARG A 167 -11.58 7.74 -1.62
C ARG A 167 -13.01 8.28 -1.54
N THR A 168 -13.97 7.59 -2.14
CA THR A 168 -15.38 8.00 -2.25
C THR A 168 -16.31 6.86 -1.87
N ALA A 169 -17.49 7.18 -1.34
CA ALA A 169 -18.49 6.21 -0.99
C ALA A 169 -19.00 5.42 -2.22
N ASN A 170 -19.12 6.10 -3.37
CA ASN A 170 -19.66 5.47 -4.58
C ASN A 170 -18.76 4.36 -5.16
N ASN A 171 -17.46 4.40 -4.86
CA ASN A 171 -16.47 3.42 -5.35
C ASN A 171 -16.11 2.39 -4.28
N PHE A 172 -16.78 2.42 -3.14
CA PHE A 172 -16.66 1.40 -2.11
C PHE A 172 -17.87 0.45 -2.20
N SER A 173 -17.62 -0.84 -2.29
CA SER A 173 -18.65 -1.88 -2.28
C SER A 173 -18.47 -2.80 -1.06
N ALA A 174 -19.37 -2.65 -0.09
CA ALA A 174 -19.48 -3.54 1.06
C ALA A 174 -19.77 -4.98 0.63
N GLU A 175 -20.65 -5.11 -0.38
CA GLU A 175 -21.02 -6.40 -0.97
C GLU A 175 -19.81 -7.12 -1.57
N THR A 176 -18.93 -6.42 -2.29
CA THR A 176 -17.70 -6.98 -2.86
C THR A 176 -16.75 -7.45 -1.77
N VAL A 177 -16.59 -6.68 -0.68
CA VAL A 177 -15.75 -7.10 0.46
C VAL A 177 -16.23 -8.44 1.02
N GLY A 178 -17.53 -8.56 1.25
CA GLY A 178 -18.09 -9.78 1.82
C GLY A 178 -18.06 -10.97 0.87
N LYS A 179 -18.45 -10.77 -0.39
CA LYS A 179 -18.48 -11.83 -1.41
C LYS A 179 -17.08 -12.38 -1.72
N ASP A 180 -16.09 -11.50 -1.93
CA ASP A 180 -14.71 -11.92 -2.21
C ASP A 180 -14.16 -12.77 -1.05
N ALA A 181 -14.43 -12.39 0.21
CA ALA A 181 -14.03 -13.16 1.39
C ALA A 181 -14.67 -14.54 1.43
N ALA A 182 -15.99 -14.60 1.26
CA ALA A 182 -16.75 -15.86 1.30
C ALA A 182 -16.33 -16.79 0.15
N GLU A 183 -16.23 -16.28 -1.07
CA GLU A 183 -15.84 -17.05 -2.24
C GLU A 183 -14.42 -17.62 -2.09
N MET A 184 -13.46 -16.79 -1.67
CA MET A 184 -12.10 -17.25 -1.42
C MET A 184 -12.06 -18.36 -0.34
N CYS A 185 -12.82 -18.21 0.73
CA CYS A 185 -12.90 -19.20 1.81
C CYS A 185 -13.51 -20.52 1.33
N ILE A 186 -14.68 -20.47 0.70
CA ILE A 186 -15.41 -21.66 0.22
C ILE A 186 -14.59 -22.40 -0.83
N ASN A 187 -13.95 -21.69 -1.74
CA ASN A 187 -13.07 -22.26 -2.77
C ASN A 187 -11.74 -22.81 -2.20
N SER A 188 -11.48 -22.63 -0.90
CA SER A 188 -10.32 -23.20 -0.21
C SER A 188 -10.63 -24.45 0.61
N ILE A 189 -11.89 -24.93 0.67
CA ILE A 189 -12.31 -26.07 1.48
C ILE A 189 -11.74 -27.38 0.89
N ASN A 190 -11.25 -28.28 1.75
CA ASN A 190 -10.56 -29.54 1.43
C ASN A 190 -9.30 -29.36 0.57
N PRO A 191 -8.32 -28.56 1.02
CA PRO A 191 -7.14 -28.28 0.25
C PRO A 191 -6.20 -29.50 0.18
N GLU A 192 -5.58 -29.68 -1.00
CA GLU A 192 -4.55 -30.69 -1.23
C GLU A 192 -3.14 -30.11 -1.12
N SER A 193 -2.17 -30.95 -0.79
CA SER A 193 -0.77 -30.51 -0.74
C SER A 193 -0.25 -30.17 -2.13
N CYS A 194 0.32 -28.97 -2.27
CA CYS A 194 1.07 -28.61 -3.46
C CYS A 194 2.36 -29.44 -3.53
N GLN A 195 2.81 -29.78 -4.72
CA GLN A 195 4.09 -30.48 -4.89
C GLN A 195 5.26 -29.53 -4.66
N SER A 196 6.32 -30.03 -3.99
CA SER A 196 7.57 -29.25 -3.77
C SER A 196 8.41 -29.21 -5.04
N GLU A 197 8.06 -28.33 -5.94
CA GLU A 197 8.71 -28.17 -7.25
C GLU A 197 8.59 -26.75 -7.76
N THR A 198 9.03 -26.55 -9.00
CA THR A 198 8.93 -25.25 -9.67
C THR A 198 7.59 -25.14 -10.40
N HIS A 199 6.89 -24.06 -10.17
CA HIS A 199 5.59 -23.75 -10.75
C HIS A 199 5.57 -22.40 -11.45
N SER A 200 4.58 -22.19 -12.32
CA SER A 200 4.11 -20.85 -12.63
C SER A 200 3.19 -20.38 -11.50
N ILE A 201 3.44 -19.19 -10.95
CA ILE A 201 2.57 -18.63 -9.91
C ILE A 201 1.80 -17.46 -10.51
N ILE A 202 0.47 -17.49 -10.38
CA ILE A 202 -0.38 -16.35 -10.67
C ILE A 202 -0.69 -15.68 -9.32
N PHE A 203 -0.10 -14.54 -9.08
CA PHE A 203 -0.40 -13.72 -7.91
C PHE A 203 -1.58 -12.81 -8.23
N GLU A 204 -2.67 -12.93 -7.49
CA GLU A 204 -3.82 -12.03 -7.62
C GLU A 204 -3.48 -10.62 -7.07
N PRO A 205 -4.28 -9.58 -7.38
CA PRO A 205 -3.94 -8.20 -7.05
C PRO A 205 -3.57 -7.97 -5.58
N TYR A 206 -4.27 -8.64 -4.66
CA TYR A 206 -3.99 -8.51 -3.23
C TYR A 206 -2.61 -9.08 -2.85
N ALA A 207 -2.21 -10.20 -3.44
CA ALA A 207 -0.89 -10.81 -3.23
C ALA A 207 0.24 -9.93 -3.81
N ILE A 208 0.04 -9.37 -5.02
CA ILE A 208 1.01 -8.44 -5.62
C ILE A 208 1.12 -7.15 -4.80
N GLY A 209 0.00 -6.58 -4.33
CA GLY A 209 0.01 -5.40 -3.48
C GLY A 209 0.86 -5.61 -2.22
N GLU A 210 0.81 -6.80 -1.61
CA GLU A 210 1.66 -7.15 -0.47
C GLU A 210 3.14 -7.21 -0.85
N MET A 211 3.49 -7.80 -1.99
CA MET A 211 4.88 -7.78 -2.48
C MET A 211 5.36 -6.36 -2.79
N LEU A 212 4.54 -5.53 -3.44
CA LEU A 212 4.87 -4.13 -3.71
C LEU A 212 5.18 -3.36 -2.42
N ALA A 213 4.34 -3.54 -1.39
CA ALA A 213 4.48 -2.84 -0.12
C ALA A 213 5.72 -3.28 0.66
N PHE A 214 5.99 -4.58 0.77
CA PHE A 214 6.99 -5.11 1.70
C PHE A 214 8.33 -5.49 1.04
N VAL A 215 8.36 -5.77 -0.27
CA VAL A 215 9.58 -6.21 -0.96
C VAL A 215 10.05 -5.19 -2.00
N PHE A 216 9.14 -4.69 -2.84
CA PHE A 216 9.52 -3.81 -3.95
C PHE A 216 9.86 -2.39 -3.49
N SER A 217 8.98 -1.75 -2.69
CA SER A 217 9.02 -0.30 -2.42
C SER A 217 10.36 0.18 -1.89
N SER A 218 10.97 -0.54 -0.96
CA SER A 218 12.25 -0.16 -0.36
C SER A 218 13.39 -0.10 -1.35
N ASN A 219 13.37 -0.90 -2.42
CA ASN A 219 14.42 -0.96 -3.42
C ASN A 219 14.48 0.27 -4.34
N PHE A 220 13.37 1.00 -4.45
CA PHE A 220 13.26 2.23 -5.25
C PHE A 220 13.37 3.51 -4.40
N ASN A 221 13.57 3.39 -3.10
CA ASN A 221 13.79 4.52 -2.20
C ASN A 221 15.22 5.02 -2.34
N LEU A 222 15.42 6.32 -2.65
CA LEU A 222 16.74 6.92 -2.81
C LEU A 222 17.64 6.73 -1.57
N LYS A 223 17.05 6.75 -0.35
CA LYS A 223 17.78 6.42 0.87
C LYS A 223 18.43 5.04 0.78
N THR A 224 17.63 4.02 0.51
CA THR A 224 18.08 2.62 0.45
C THR A 224 19.09 2.42 -0.69
N TYR A 225 18.82 3.08 -1.83
CA TYR A 225 19.68 3.04 -3.01
C TYR A 225 21.06 3.66 -2.73
N SER A 226 21.11 4.87 -2.16
CA SER A 226 22.36 5.58 -1.88
C SER A 226 23.17 4.95 -0.72
N GLU A 227 22.48 4.31 0.21
CA GLU A 227 23.11 3.51 1.29
C GLU A 227 23.58 2.12 0.82
N LYS A 228 23.45 1.81 -0.48
CA LYS A 228 23.80 0.52 -1.13
C LYS A 228 23.08 -0.70 -0.55
N ARG A 229 21.85 -0.49 -0.09
CA ARG A 229 20.99 -1.51 0.53
C ARG A 229 19.84 -1.95 -0.40
N SER A 230 19.86 -1.54 -1.66
CA SER A 230 18.93 -1.98 -2.72
C SER A 230 19.62 -3.00 -3.61
N CYS A 231 18.86 -4.02 -4.05
CA CYS A 231 19.35 -4.98 -5.04
C CYS A 231 19.51 -4.37 -6.46
N PHE A 232 19.09 -3.13 -6.65
CA PHE A 232 19.22 -2.39 -7.91
C PHE A 232 20.33 -1.33 -7.88
N VAL A 233 21.23 -1.35 -6.92
CA VAL A 233 22.41 -0.49 -6.91
C VAL A 233 23.18 -0.69 -8.23
N ASP A 234 23.63 0.41 -8.85
CA ASP A 234 24.33 0.44 -10.16
C ASP A 234 23.51 -0.14 -11.35
N LYS A 235 22.20 -0.27 -11.21
CA LYS A 235 21.28 -0.72 -12.26
C LYS A 235 20.47 0.40 -12.91
N MET A 236 20.62 1.65 -12.48
CA MET A 236 19.95 2.78 -13.13
C MET A 236 20.23 2.81 -14.64
N GLY A 237 19.18 2.92 -15.46
CA GLY A 237 19.25 2.85 -16.92
C GLY A 237 19.42 1.44 -17.50
N LYS A 238 19.48 0.38 -16.66
CA LYS A 238 19.60 -1.00 -17.13
C LYS A 238 18.28 -1.74 -17.07
N ASN A 239 18.17 -2.79 -17.87
CA ASN A 239 17.03 -3.71 -17.82
C ASN A 239 17.08 -4.53 -16.53
N ILE A 240 15.97 -4.53 -15.78
CA ILE A 240 15.77 -5.27 -14.52
C ILE A 240 14.49 -6.09 -14.48
N ALA A 241 13.64 -5.96 -15.49
CA ALA A 241 12.36 -6.67 -15.59
C ALA A 241 12.04 -7.02 -17.03
N THR A 242 10.98 -7.76 -17.29
CA THR A 242 10.48 -8.00 -18.64
C THR A 242 10.06 -6.69 -19.33
N GLU A 243 10.17 -6.61 -20.65
CA GLU A 243 9.96 -5.37 -21.42
C GLU A 243 8.55 -4.78 -21.26
N ASN A 244 7.55 -5.62 -21.08
CA ASN A 244 6.15 -5.17 -20.87
C ASN A 244 5.85 -4.75 -19.42
N PHE A 245 6.82 -4.77 -18.50
CA PHE A 245 6.59 -4.42 -17.10
C PHE A 245 6.88 -2.94 -16.85
N ASN A 246 5.87 -2.22 -16.34
CA ASN A 246 5.98 -0.84 -15.87
C ASN A 246 5.58 -0.76 -14.41
N LEU A 247 6.42 -0.10 -13.61
CA LEU A 247 6.12 0.26 -12.22
C LEU A 247 6.17 1.78 -12.07
N ILE A 248 5.07 2.36 -11.63
CA ILE A 248 4.89 3.81 -11.54
C ILE A 248 4.55 4.17 -10.09
N ASP A 249 5.16 5.21 -9.56
CA ASP A 249 4.59 5.94 -8.42
C ASP A 249 3.65 7.00 -8.99
N ASP A 250 2.34 6.82 -8.78
CA ASP A 250 1.30 7.65 -9.39
C ASP A 250 0.49 8.43 -8.34
N PRO A 251 0.97 9.63 -7.93
CA PRO A 251 0.25 10.49 -6.99
C PRO A 251 -0.98 11.18 -7.59
N HIS A 252 -1.22 11.05 -8.89
CA HIS A 252 -2.30 11.74 -9.59
C HIS A 252 -3.42 10.81 -10.07
N HIS A 253 -3.35 9.52 -9.74
CA HIS A 253 -4.43 8.59 -10.08
C HIS A 253 -5.74 9.05 -9.42
N PRO A 254 -6.85 9.24 -10.18
CA PRO A 254 -8.06 9.89 -9.66
C PRO A 254 -8.70 9.19 -8.45
N GLU A 255 -8.49 7.90 -8.33
CA GLU A 255 -9.08 7.06 -7.26
C GLU A 255 -8.01 6.41 -6.38
N GLY A 256 -6.75 6.81 -6.57
CA GLY A 256 -5.64 6.28 -5.79
C GLY A 256 -5.72 6.68 -4.31
N ILE A 257 -5.59 5.71 -3.41
CA ILE A 257 -5.66 5.97 -1.97
C ILE A 257 -4.56 6.94 -1.52
N GLY A 258 -3.39 6.89 -2.11
CA GLY A 258 -2.26 7.77 -1.80
C GLY A 258 -2.21 9.06 -2.62
N SER A 259 -3.20 9.32 -3.49
CA SER A 259 -3.18 10.49 -4.39
C SER A 259 -3.29 11.80 -3.62
N LYS A 260 -2.40 12.75 -3.96
CA LYS A 260 -2.31 14.07 -3.33
C LYS A 260 -1.54 15.05 -4.22
N PRO A 261 -1.88 16.36 -4.21
CA PRO A 261 -1.29 17.37 -5.10
C PRO A 261 0.12 17.77 -4.68
N PHE A 262 0.47 17.60 -3.41
CA PHE A 262 1.79 17.89 -2.84
C PHE A 262 2.12 16.88 -1.75
N ASP A 263 3.40 16.66 -1.53
CA ASP A 263 3.90 15.82 -0.46
C ASP A 263 3.81 16.52 0.92
N ASP A 264 4.18 15.82 1.97
CA ASP A 264 4.03 16.37 3.32
C ASP A 264 5.17 17.35 3.73
N GLU A 265 5.99 17.78 2.78
CA GLU A 265 6.88 18.95 2.85
C GLU A 265 6.34 20.14 2.04
N GLY A 266 5.30 19.93 1.22
CA GLY A 266 4.75 20.94 0.31
C GLY A 266 5.46 20.98 -1.06
N VAL A 267 6.15 19.90 -1.43
CA VAL A 267 6.73 19.73 -2.77
C VAL A 267 5.64 19.19 -3.69
N PRO A 268 5.46 19.73 -4.92
CA PRO A 268 4.51 19.18 -5.88
C PRO A 268 4.79 17.73 -6.19
N THR A 269 3.74 16.92 -6.24
CA THR A 269 3.84 15.52 -6.65
C THR A 269 3.70 15.39 -8.16
N LEU A 270 4.37 14.39 -8.74
CA LEU A 270 4.28 14.07 -10.17
C LEU A 270 4.36 12.55 -10.37
N PRO A 271 3.57 11.99 -11.32
CA PRO A 271 3.73 10.60 -11.71
C PRO A 271 5.15 10.29 -12.17
N ARG A 272 5.71 9.18 -11.70
CA ARG A 272 7.10 8.82 -11.94
C ARG A 272 7.24 7.33 -12.22
N HIS A 273 7.74 7.00 -13.40
CA HIS A 273 8.15 5.63 -13.69
C HIS A 273 9.37 5.27 -12.83
N LEU A 274 9.26 4.25 -12.02
CA LEU A 274 10.37 3.60 -11.32
C LEU A 274 11.00 2.55 -12.23
N ILE A 275 10.15 1.79 -12.94
CA ILE A 275 10.52 0.91 -14.04
C ILE A 275 9.68 1.31 -15.25
N LYS A 276 10.30 1.50 -16.41
CA LYS A 276 9.63 1.75 -17.67
C LYS A 276 10.13 0.77 -18.72
N SER A 277 9.22 -0.02 -19.29
CA SER A 277 9.55 -1.07 -20.28
C SER A 277 10.72 -1.95 -19.80
N GLY A 278 10.64 -2.44 -18.55
CA GLY A 278 11.67 -3.26 -17.93
C GLY A 278 12.93 -2.53 -17.46
N ILE A 279 13.11 -1.26 -17.81
CA ILE A 279 14.31 -0.49 -17.48
C ILE A 279 14.11 0.26 -16.17
N PHE A 280 15.05 0.17 -15.22
CA PHE A 280 15.07 0.97 -13.99
C PHE A 280 15.38 2.43 -14.32
N THR A 281 14.42 3.33 -14.11
CA THR A 281 14.50 4.72 -14.56
C THR A 281 14.65 5.73 -13.44
N ASN A 282 14.05 5.51 -12.28
CA ASN A 282 14.05 6.49 -11.19
C ASN A 282 13.96 5.84 -9.81
N THR A 283 14.37 6.62 -8.82
CA THR A 283 14.05 6.43 -7.39
C THR A 283 13.07 7.51 -6.93
N PHE A 284 12.45 7.31 -5.77
CA PHE A 284 11.67 8.33 -5.08
C PHE A 284 12.39 8.82 -3.81
N SER A 285 12.17 10.08 -3.42
CA SER A 285 12.84 10.71 -2.28
C SER A 285 12.04 11.85 -1.66
N ASP A 286 12.33 12.16 -0.40
CA ASP A 286 12.03 13.43 0.25
C ASP A 286 13.15 14.46 0.01
N SER A 287 12.99 15.68 0.54
CA SER A 287 14.00 16.73 0.42
C SER A 287 15.30 16.37 1.13
N PHE A 288 15.25 15.62 2.25
CA PHE A 288 16.45 15.31 3.02
C PHE A 288 17.40 14.40 2.24
N TYR A 289 16.91 13.28 1.72
CA TYR A 289 17.74 12.33 0.97
C TYR A 289 18.10 12.87 -0.42
N ALA A 290 17.20 13.59 -1.09
CA ALA A 290 17.51 14.24 -2.35
C ALA A 290 18.67 15.23 -2.22
N PHE A 291 18.61 16.15 -1.25
CA PHE A 291 19.69 17.14 -1.05
C PHE A 291 21.00 16.49 -0.62
N LYS A 292 20.96 15.43 0.19
CA LYS A 292 22.14 14.65 0.56
C LYS A 292 22.87 14.09 -0.67
N GLU A 293 22.10 13.63 -1.67
CA GLU A 293 22.62 13.11 -2.93
C GLU A 293 22.74 14.20 -4.04
N ARG A 294 22.60 15.49 -3.67
CA ARG A 294 22.70 16.66 -4.56
C ARG A 294 21.62 16.68 -5.68
N MET A 295 20.48 16.06 -5.41
CA MET A 295 19.31 16.00 -6.29
C MET A 295 18.20 16.93 -5.80
N GLU A 296 17.15 17.07 -6.59
CA GLU A 296 15.89 17.70 -6.17
C GLU A 296 14.93 16.62 -5.61
N SER A 297 14.08 17.05 -4.66
CA SER A 297 13.03 16.17 -4.11
C SER A 297 12.09 15.67 -5.21
N THR A 298 11.70 14.42 -5.12
CA THR A 298 10.69 13.86 -6.03
C THR A 298 9.25 14.08 -5.55
N GLY A 299 9.05 14.79 -4.42
CA GLY A 299 7.75 15.02 -3.85
C GLY A 299 7.17 13.80 -3.14
N ASN A 300 8.03 13.02 -2.47
CA ASN A 300 7.63 11.78 -1.81
C ASN A 300 7.77 11.81 -0.28
N ALA A 301 7.89 12.99 0.32
CA ALA A 301 7.86 13.11 1.77
C ALA A 301 6.49 12.68 2.33
N SER A 302 6.45 11.78 3.29
CA SER A 302 5.23 11.22 3.84
C SER A 302 5.21 11.23 5.37
N ARG A 303 4.04 11.59 5.93
CA ARG A 303 3.69 11.49 7.35
C ARG A 303 2.55 10.49 7.54
N LEU A 304 2.82 9.24 7.18
CA LEU A 304 1.82 8.18 7.19
C LEU A 304 1.13 8.07 8.56
N GLY A 305 -0.20 8.09 8.55
CA GLY A 305 -1.07 7.97 9.73
C GLY A 305 -1.80 6.64 9.78
N SER A 306 -2.36 6.34 10.95
CA SER A 306 -3.20 5.15 11.17
C SER A 306 -4.63 5.61 11.49
N PRO A 307 -5.67 4.88 11.03
CA PRO A 307 -5.61 3.70 10.16
C PRO A 307 -5.26 4.06 8.71
N MET A 308 -5.44 5.32 8.31
CA MET A 308 -5.12 5.89 6.99
C MET A 308 -4.84 7.39 7.15
N GLY A 309 -4.47 8.03 6.04
CA GLY A 309 -4.19 9.46 6.00
C GLY A 309 -2.87 9.83 6.64
N ARG A 310 -2.78 11.04 7.18
CA ARG A 310 -1.55 11.63 7.73
C ARG A 310 -1.61 11.74 9.26
N ASN A 311 -0.45 11.89 9.89
CA ASN A 311 -0.35 12.23 11.31
C ASN A 311 0.66 13.36 11.53
N PRO A 312 0.66 14.04 12.71
CA PRO A 312 1.54 15.17 12.96
C PRO A 312 2.97 14.72 13.33
N GLN A 313 3.56 13.82 12.55
CA GLN A 313 4.97 13.48 12.72
C GLN A 313 5.86 14.67 12.38
N PRO A 314 6.87 15.00 13.23
CA PRO A 314 7.67 16.18 13.02
C PRO A 314 8.59 16.09 11.81
N VAL A 315 9.07 14.90 11.47
CA VAL A 315 9.93 14.63 10.32
C VAL A 315 9.24 13.63 9.41
N PRO A 316 8.97 13.97 8.15
CA PRO A 316 8.47 13.01 7.17
C PRO A 316 9.60 12.06 6.75
N PHE A 317 9.23 11.00 6.05
CA PHE A 317 10.16 10.04 5.46
C PHE A 317 9.70 9.69 4.02
N PRO A 318 10.62 9.28 3.13
CA PRO A 318 10.27 9.04 1.74
C PRO A 318 9.45 7.75 1.59
N LEU A 319 8.23 7.88 1.02
CA LEU A 319 7.35 6.78 0.62
C LEU A 319 6.77 7.05 -0.76
N PRO A 320 6.46 6.00 -1.54
CA PRO A 320 5.65 6.17 -2.73
C PRO A 320 4.20 6.51 -2.36
N HIS A 321 3.49 7.13 -3.29
CA HIS A 321 2.08 7.50 -3.13
C HIS A 321 1.15 6.34 -3.48
N ASN A 322 1.15 5.93 -4.75
CA ASN A 322 0.48 4.74 -5.23
C ASN A 322 1.46 3.96 -6.11
N LEU A 323 1.92 2.82 -5.65
CA LEU A 323 2.68 1.93 -6.53
C LEU A 323 1.72 1.26 -7.51
N ARG A 324 1.82 1.63 -8.79
CA ARG A 324 0.93 1.16 -9.84
C ARG A 324 1.68 0.32 -10.86
N ILE A 325 1.09 -0.83 -11.19
CA ILE A 325 1.51 -1.68 -12.30
C ILE A 325 0.45 -1.55 -13.40
N ASP A 326 0.89 -1.22 -14.63
CA ASP A 326 -0.02 -1.14 -15.76
C ASP A 326 -0.47 -2.54 -16.18
N GLY A 327 -1.79 -2.73 -16.29
CA GLY A 327 -2.36 -3.92 -16.90
C GLY A 327 -2.16 -3.92 -18.42
N ASN A 328 -2.02 -5.08 -19.04
CA ASN A 328 -1.70 -5.19 -20.46
C ASN A 328 -2.80 -5.86 -21.33
N GLY A 329 -3.99 -6.06 -20.76
CA GLY A 329 -5.17 -6.48 -21.51
C GLY A 329 -5.54 -7.96 -21.44
N GLU A 330 -4.70 -8.86 -20.91
CA GLU A 330 -5.08 -10.24 -20.67
C GLU A 330 -6.05 -10.35 -19.49
N THR A 331 -7.11 -11.15 -19.63
CA THR A 331 -7.98 -11.47 -18.49
C THR A 331 -7.31 -12.52 -17.59
N LYS A 332 -7.68 -12.54 -16.32
CA LYS A 332 -7.20 -13.57 -15.39
C LYS A 332 -7.51 -14.99 -15.90
N GLU A 333 -8.66 -15.18 -16.51
CA GLU A 333 -9.11 -16.43 -17.10
C GLU A 333 -8.20 -16.87 -18.27
N GLU A 334 -7.78 -15.93 -19.12
CA GLU A 334 -6.81 -16.19 -20.21
C GLU A 334 -5.43 -16.58 -19.65
N ILE A 335 -4.95 -15.87 -18.63
CA ILE A 335 -3.70 -16.19 -17.93
C ILE A 335 -3.76 -17.61 -17.34
N ILE A 336 -4.87 -17.98 -16.69
CA ILE A 336 -5.10 -19.34 -16.16
C ILE A 336 -5.10 -20.35 -17.30
N LYS A 337 -5.86 -20.13 -18.37
CA LYS A 337 -5.96 -21.00 -19.54
C LYS A 337 -4.60 -21.26 -20.19
N ASN A 338 -3.72 -20.27 -20.22
CA ASN A 338 -2.37 -20.35 -20.77
C ASN A 338 -1.32 -20.90 -19.77
N THR A 339 -1.77 -21.43 -18.61
CA THR A 339 -0.89 -21.98 -17.57
C THR A 339 -1.03 -23.50 -17.53
N LYS A 340 -0.02 -24.23 -18.04
CA LYS A 340 -0.03 -25.72 -18.06
C LYS A 340 0.00 -26.30 -16.64
N LYS A 341 0.90 -25.81 -15.80
CA LYS A 341 1.09 -26.22 -14.40
C LYS A 341 1.40 -24.99 -13.56
N GLY A 342 0.56 -24.71 -12.59
CA GLY A 342 0.72 -23.50 -11.78
C GLY A 342 -0.10 -23.50 -10.51
N ILE A 343 0.07 -22.42 -9.77
CA ILE A 343 -0.67 -22.14 -8.55
C ILE A 343 -1.18 -20.70 -8.62
N LEU A 344 -2.48 -20.52 -8.41
CA LEU A 344 -3.08 -19.22 -8.16
C LEU A 344 -2.93 -18.89 -6.68
N VAL A 345 -2.55 -17.66 -6.34
CA VAL A 345 -2.32 -17.20 -4.97
C VAL A 345 -3.12 -15.92 -4.73
N GLY A 346 -4.16 -16.00 -3.89
CA GLY A 346 -5.02 -14.89 -3.55
C GLY A 346 -4.38 -13.93 -2.53
N ARG A 347 -3.64 -14.46 -1.56
CA ARG A 347 -3.04 -13.67 -0.48
C ARG A 347 -1.71 -14.23 -0.02
N LEU A 348 -0.82 -13.31 0.34
CA LEU A 348 0.46 -13.60 1.00
C LEU A 348 0.41 -13.22 2.49
N TRP A 349 1.31 -13.83 3.28
CA TRP A 349 1.58 -13.56 4.67
C TRP A 349 3.08 -13.66 4.92
N TYR A 350 3.54 -13.00 6.00
CA TYR A 350 4.96 -13.02 6.37
C TYR A 350 5.87 -12.70 5.18
N THR A 351 5.46 -11.66 4.43
CA THR A 351 6.20 -11.16 3.27
C THR A 351 7.25 -10.18 3.75
N TYR A 352 8.52 -10.53 3.62
CA TYR A 352 9.63 -9.68 4.07
C TYR A 352 10.91 -9.94 3.27
N PRO A 353 11.77 -8.92 3.13
CA PRO A 353 13.10 -9.09 2.56
C PRO A 353 14.00 -9.88 3.52
N VAL A 354 14.63 -10.94 3.02
CA VAL A 354 15.60 -11.77 3.77
C VAL A 354 16.99 -11.18 3.63
N ASN A 355 17.37 -10.81 2.41
CA ASN A 355 18.60 -10.09 2.09
C ASN A 355 18.29 -8.98 1.08
N PRO A 356 18.02 -7.75 1.54
CA PRO A 356 17.64 -6.64 0.65
C PRO A 356 18.68 -6.31 -0.42
N GLU A 357 19.97 -6.41 -0.11
CA GLU A 357 21.06 -6.08 -1.05
C GLU A 357 21.13 -7.06 -2.23
N ARG A 358 20.73 -8.31 -2.02
CA ARG A 358 20.62 -9.33 -3.05
C ARG A 358 19.24 -9.39 -3.68
N GLY A 359 18.23 -8.83 -3.00
CA GLY A 359 16.82 -8.94 -3.39
C GLY A 359 16.16 -10.24 -2.96
N ASP A 360 16.77 -11.00 -2.04
CA ASP A 360 16.18 -12.23 -1.54
C ASP A 360 15.01 -11.92 -0.59
N PHE A 361 13.87 -12.57 -0.77
CA PHE A 361 12.69 -12.41 0.05
C PHE A 361 12.01 -13.74 0.36
N SER A 362 11.14 -13.71 1.36
CA SER A 362 10.30 -14.82 1.73
C SER A 362 8.86 -14.37 1.92
N CYS A 363 7.92 -15.18 1.48
CA CYS A 363 6.50 -15.01 1.77
C CYS A 363 5.82 -16.37 1.90
N THR A 364 4.63 -16.37 2.52
CA THR A 364 3.78 -17.55 2.65
C THR A 364 2.48 -17.29 1.90
N ALA A 365 2.19 -18.06 0.87
CA ALA A 365 0.87 -18.12 0.30
C ALA A 365 -0.03 -18.89 1.29
N ARG A 366 -1.09 -18.25 1.80
CA ARG A 366 -1.91 -18.82 2.88
C ARG A 366 -3.39 -18.93 2.54
N SER A 367 -3.95 -18.04 1.77
CA SER A 367 -5.37 -18.05 1.41
C SER A 367 -5.55 -17.90 -0.09
N GLY A 368 -6.64 -18.45 -0.63
CA GLY A 368 -6.94 -18.38 -2.06
C GLY A 368 -5.95 -19.16 -2.92
N ILE A 369 -5.37 -20.23 -2.38
CA ILE A 369 -4.43 -21.06 -3.14
C ILE A 369 -5.23 -22.06 -3.96
N ARG A 370 -4.99 -22.09 -5.27
CA ARG A 370 -5.68 -22.99 -6.20
C ARG A 370 -4.69 -23.60 -7.18
N ILE A 371 -4.72 -24.92 -7.31
CA ILE A 371 -3.83 -25.68 -8.19
C ILE A 371 -4.36 -25.61 -9.63
N ILE A 372 -3.52 -25.26 -10.57
CA ILE A 372 -3.82 -25.17 -11.99
C ILE A 372 -3.11 -26.31 -12.73
N GLU A 373 -3.90 -27.08 -13.50
CA GLU A 373 -3.39 -28.14 -14.39
C GLU A 373 -4.05 -28.01 -15.77
N ASN A 374 -3.23 -27.94 -16.81
CA ASN A 374 -3.67 -27.84 -18.21
C ASN A 374 -4.66 -26.68 -18.45
N GLY A 375 -4.40 -25.51 -17.86
CA GLY A 375 -5.22 -24.31 -18.03
C GLY A 375 -6.54 -24.30 -17.23
N ILE A 376 -6.70 -25.22 -16.30
CA ILE A 376 -7.93 -25.37 -15.49
C ILE A 376 -7.57 -25.33 -14.01
N VAL A 377 -8.30 -24.53 -13.24
CA VAL A 377 -8.26 -24.59 -11.78
C VAL A 377 -8.92 -25.88 -11.32
N LYS A 378 -8.14 -26.79 -10.74
CA LYS A 378 -8.60 -28.13 -10.37
C LYS A 378 -9.06 -28.22 -8.91
N LYS A 379 -8.22 -27.78 -7.99
CA LYS A 379 -8.40 -28.01 -6.56
C LYS A 379 -7.83 -26.86 -5.73
N PRO A 380 -8.35 -26.65 -4.51
CA PRO A 380 -7.68 -25.79 -3.55
C PRO A 380 -6.35 -26.41 -3.11
N GLY A 381 -5.37 -25.54 -2.87
CA GLY A 381 -4.05 -25.93 -2.38
C GLY A 381 -3.85 -25.58 -0.92
N LYS A 382 -3.08 -26.40 -0.19
CA LYS A 382 -2.57 -26.06 1.14
C LYS A 382 -1.53 -24.94 1.03
N SER A 383 -1.27 -24.28 2.17
CA SER A 383 -0.28 -23.21 2.26
C SER A 383 1.10 -23.65 1.76
N VAL A 384 1.76 -22.74 1.06
CA VAL A 384 3.12 -22.94 0.56
C VAL A 384 4.02 -21.77 0.94
N ARG A 385 5.28 -22.06 1.22
CA ARG A 385 6.31 -21.06 1.38
C ARG A 385 7.02 -20.80 0.05
N ILE A 386 7.23 -19.53 -0.24
CA ILE A 386 7.98 -19.05 -1.39
C ILE A 386 9.22 -18.34 -0.83
N VAL A 387 10.41 -18.81 -1.22
CA VAL A 387 11.67 -18.11 -1.02
C VAL A 387 12.22 -17.83 -2.40
N HIS A 388 12.34 -16.54 -2.73
CA HIS A 388 12.71 -16.16 -4.08
C HIS A 388 13.57 -14.90 -4.09
N ASN A 389 13.94 -14.45 -5.28
CA ASN A 389 14.80 -13.28 -5.49
C ASN A 389 14.07 -12.27 -6.40
N LEU A 390 14.01 -11.02 -5.98
CA LEU A 390 13.25 -9.97 -6.69
C LEU A 390 13.75 -9.70 -8.12
N PRO A 391 15.06 -9.53 -8.39
CA PRO A 391 15.57 -9.45 -9.75
C PRO A 391 15.17 -10.60 -10.65
N ILE A 392 15.22 -11.84 -10.15
CA ILE A 392 14.82 -13.03 -10.93
C ILE A 392 13.31 -13.04 -11.16
N LEU A 393 12.51 -12.71 -10.13
CA LEU A 393 11.06 -12.63 -10.24
C LEU A 393 10.64 -11.65 -11.35
N LEU A 394 11.22 -10.45 -11.36
CA LEU A 394 10.89 -9.41 -12.35
C LEU A 394 11.23 -9.82 -13.79
N GLN A 395 12.29 -10.58 -14.01
CA GLN A 395 12.68 -11.10 -15.33
C GLN A 395 11.83 -12.28 -15.78
N ASN A 396 11.14 -12.96 -14.85
CA ASN A 396 10.32 -14.14 -15.14
C ASN A 396 8.81 -13.84 -15.15
N ILE A 397 8.42 -12.55 -15.16
CA ILE A 397 7.03 -12.15 -15.38
C ILE A 397 6.66 -12.55 -16.82
N SER A 398 5.67 -13.42 -16.96
CA SER A 398 5.24 -13.94 -18.27
C SER A 398 3.86 -13.44 -18.71
N ALA A 399 3.02 -12.95 -17.77
CA ALA A 399 1.76 -12.30 -18.10
C ALA A 399 1.36 -11.27 -17.02
N ILE A 400 0.64 -10.23 -17.44
CA ILE A 400 0.11 -9.18 -16.60
C ILE A 400 -1.37 -9.04 -16.93
N GLY A 401 -2.24 -9.13 -15.92
CA GLY A 401 -3.69 -9.08 -16.11
C GLY A 401 -4.24 -7.68 -16.38
N ASN A 402 -5.56 -7.62 -16.63
CA ASN A 402 -6.31 -6.37 -16.75
C ASN A 402 -7.26 -6.12 -15.56
N ASP A 403 -7.25 -7.01 -14.57
CA ASP A 403 -8.09 -7.01 -13.38
C ASP A 403 -7.56 -6.10 -12.26
N THR A 404 -7.13 -4.90 -12.63
CA THR A 404 -6.50 -3.92 -11.73
C THR A 404 -7.42 -3.52 -10.58
N LYS A 405 -6.90 -3.58 -9.35
CA LYS A 405 -7.58 -3.18 -8.11
C LYS A 405 -6.73 -2.22 -7.28
N ASN A 406 -7.40 -1.33 -6.52
CA ASN A 406 -6.78 -0.63 -5.40
C ASN A 406 -6.55 -1.61 -4.26
N VAL A 407 -5.33 -1.71 -3.78
CA VAL A 407 -4.94 -2.58 -2.67
C VAL A 407 -4.28 -1.77 -1.58
N LEU A 408 -4.81 -1.86 -0.38
CA LEU A 408 -4.24 -1.24 0.81
C LEU A 408 -3.84 -2.32 1.80
N GLN A 409 -2.55 -2.41 2.08
CA GLN A 409 -1.98 -3.41 2.98
C GLN A 409 -1.84 -2.91 4.42
N TRP A 410 -1.40 -3.78 5.31
CA TRP A 410 -1.25 -3.55 6.75
C TRP A 410 -0.41 -2.31 7.11
N ASN A 411 0.60 -1.99 6.30
CA ASN A 411 1.45 -0.81 6.48
C ASN A 411 0.86 0.46 5.87
N SER A 412 -0.40 0.38 5.40
CA SER A 412 -1.09 1.48 4.73
C SER A 412 -0.39 2.05 3.50
N LEU A 413 0.44 1.24 2.80
CA LEU A 413 1.04 1.61 1.53
C LEU A 413 0.08 1.30 0.37
N PRO A 414 -0.48 2.32 -0.31
CA PRO A 414 -1.40 2.12 -1.40
C PRO A 414 -0.71 1.54 -2.64
N CYS A 415 -1.38 0.54 -3.24
CA CYS A 415 -0.97 -0.06 -4.50
C CYS A 415 -2.16 -0.12 -5.47
N ILE A 416 -1.86 -0.09 -6.77
CA ILE A 416 -2.84 -0.27 -7.83
C ILE A 416 -2.24 -1.33 -8.77
N THR A 417 -2.81 -2.53 -8.75
CA THR A 417 -2.15 -3.66 -9.40
C THR A 417 -3.14 -4.68 -9.95
N PRO A 418 -2.84 -5.28 -11.12
CA PRO A 418 -3.53 -6.45 -11.67
C PRO A 418 -2.95 -7.75 -11.13
N SER A 419 -3.54 -8.88 -11.54
CA SER A 419 -2.92 -10.19 -11.42
C SER A 419 -1.66 -10.30 -12.25
N ILE A 420 -0.63 -11.00 -11.73
CA ILE A 420 0.66 -11.19 -12.42
C ILE A 420 1.07 -12.65 -12.37
N LYS A 421 1.43 -13.21 -13.53
CA LYS A 421 2.01 -14.54 -13.65
C LYS A 421 3.54 -14.45 -13.69
N VAL A 422 4.17 -15.25 -12.84
CA VAL A 422 5.62 -15.42 -12.79
C VAL A 422 5.96 -16.89 -12.98
N ASP A 423 6.84 -17.18 -13.92
CA ASP A 423 7.28 -18.54 -14.18
C ASP A 423 8.54 -18.89 -13.36
N GLY A 424 8.78 -20.17 -13.15
CA GLY A 424 10.01 -20.66 -12.52
C GLY A 424 10.11 -20.44 -11.01
N VAL A 425 8.99 -20.31 -10.30
CA VAL A 425 8.96 -20.11 -8.85
C VAL A 425 8.95 -21.42 -8.10
N LYS A 426 9.96 -21.67 -7.28
CA LYS A 426 9.99 -22.84 -6.39
C LYS A 426 9.11 -22.60 -5.17
N VAL A 427 8.21 -23.56 -4.89
CA VAL A 427 7.36 -23.57 -3.69
C VAL A 427 7.73 -24.72 -2.77
N VAL A 428 7.51 -24.54 -1.48
CA VAL A 428 7.72 -25.56 -0.44
C VAL A 428 6.40 -25.66 0.35
N PRO A 429 5.75 -26.84 0.37
CA PRO A 429 4.59 -27.10 1.22
C PRO A 429 4.89 -26.87 2.70
N ILE A 430 3.90 -26.38 3.46
CA ILE A 430 3.98 -26.19 4.92
C ILE A 430 2.74 -26.78 5.59
#